data_885d12492084d2595816b419384b003f
#
_entry.id   885d12492084d2595816b419384b003f
#
_cell.length_a   1.000
_cell.length_b   1.000
_cell.length_c   1.000
_cell.angle_alpha   90.00
_cell.angle_beta   90.00
_cell.angle_gamma   90.00
#
_symmetry.space_group_name_H-M   'P 1'
#
loop_
_entity.id
_entity.type
_entity.pdbx_description
1 polymer ?
#
loop_
_entity_poly.entity_id
_entity_poly.type
_entity_poly.pdbx_seq_one_letter_code
_entity_poly.pdbx_strand_id
1 'polypeptide(L)'
;MSPLSVLILVLPLPLAFLLHDAEEVAVQHRWMENHSGALRQRFPRLRPLLDRLQRLNTKAFALAALEEFIVLLCATACVLADVPFALELWAALFLAFSLHVLLHLGQALAVRGYVPGLVTSILLSPFAAYGIFCISLVMSPLKMFALAVTGAAFLALNLLFAHWLGLKLTSRR
;
A
#
# COMPACT_ATOMS: atom_id res chain seq x y z
N MET A 1 15.44 11.95 -15.85
CA MET A 1 15.60 12.48 -14.47
C MET A 1 17.09 12.60 -14.18
N SER A 2 17.51 13.60 -13.40
CA SER A 2 18.89 13.61 -12.90
C SER A 2 19.09 12.49 -11.87
N PRO A 3 20.31 11.99 -11.65
CA PRO A 3 20.56 11.00 -10.59
C PRO A 3 20.04 11.42 -9.21
N LEU A 4 20.12 12.71 -8.91
CA LEU A 4 19.62 13.29 -7.66
C LEU A 4 18.09 13.22 -7.57
N SER A 5 17.37 13.48 -8.68
CA SER A 5 15.89 13.39 -8.70
C SER A 5 15.41 11.95 -8.50
N VAL A 6 16.14 10.96 -9.01
CA VAL A 6 15.85 9.54 -8.78
C VAL A 6 16.02 9.21 -7.31
N LEU A 7 17.11 9.62 -6.68
CA LEU A 7 17.38 9.33 -5.26
C LEU A 7 16.34 9.97 -4.34
N ILE A 8 15.90 11.20 -4.61
CA ILE A 8 14.90 11.92 -3.79
C ILE A 8 13.52 11.24 -3.82
N LEU A 9 13.20 10.46 -4.85
CA LEU A 9 11.92 9.76 -4.95
C LEU A 9 12.04 8.29 -4.56
N VAL A 10 13.10 7.63 -5.01
CA VAL A 10 13.23 6.18 -4.92
C VAL A 10 13.51 5.74 -3.48
N LEU A 11 14.42 6.42 -2.79
CA LEU A 11 14.80 6.06 -1.42
C LEU A 11 13.71 6.33 -0.37
N PRO A 12 12.92 7.42 -0.42
CA PRO A 12 11.86 7.64 0.57
C PRO A 12 10.68 6.68 0.47
N LEU A 13 10.43 6.02 -0.68
CA LEU A 13 9.26 5.15 -0.83
C LEU A 13 9.22 4.00 0.19
N PRO A 14 10.30 3.21 0.41
CA PRO A 14 10.28 2.19 1.45
C PRO A 14 10.04 2.76 2.86
N LEU A 15 10.57 3.94 3.16
CA LEU A 15 10.35 4.60 4.45
C LEU A 15 8.90 5.10 4.59
N ALA A 16 8.33 5.66 3.54
CA ALA A 16 6.94 6.09 3.50
C ALA A 16 5.99 4.90 3.70
N PHE A 17 6.27 3.78 3.02
CA PHE A 17 5.54 2.53 3.19
C PHE A 17 5.64 2.01 4.62
N LEU A 18 6.85 1.91 5.17
CA LEU A 18 7.07 1.44 6.54
C LEU A 18 6.32 2.29 7.58
N LEU A 19 6.33 3.62 7.41
CA LEU A 19 5.59 4.55 8.27
C LEU A 19 4.09 4.32 8.18
N HIS A 20 3.57 4.12 6.97
CA HIS A 20 2.14 3.89 6.72
C HIS A 20 1.69 2.56 7.34
N ASP A 21 2.40 1.49 7.04
CA ASP A 21 2.07 0.16 7.54
C ASP A 21 2.27 0.02 9.04
N ALA A 22 3.18 0.79 9.65
CA ALA A 22 3.31 0.83 11.10
C ALA A 22 2.03 1.32 11.79
N GLU A 23 1.34 2.34 11.23
CA GLU A 23 0.02 2.76 11.73
C GLU A 23 -0.98 1.62 11.57
N GLU A 24 -1.07 1.02 10.38
CA GLU A 24 -2.02 -0.06 10.13
C GLU A 24 -1.80 -1.26 11.07
N VAL A 25 -0.57 -1.76 11.16
CA VAL A 25 -0.19 -2.87 12.06
C VAL A 25 -0.57 -2.59 13.51
N ALA A 26 -0.37 -1.35 13.96
CA ALA A 26 -0.66 -0.97 15.34
C ALA A 26 -2.15 -0.98 15.68
N VAL A 27 -3.02 -0.64 14.73
CA VAL A 27 -4.43 -0.35 15.07
C VAL A 27 -5.45 -1.23 14.34
N GLN A 28 -5.12 -1.84 13.19
CA GLN A 28 -6.04 -2.54 12.29
C GLN A 28 -6.87 -3.60 13.00
N HIS A 29 -6.24 -4.50 13.74
CA HIS A 29 -6.94 -5.61 14.39
C HIS A 29 -8.00 -5.11 15.38
N ARG A 30 -7.60 -4.25 16.31
CA ARG A 30 -8.50 -3.68 17.33
C ARG A 30 -9.60 -2.82 16.71
N TRP A 31 -9.26 -2.08 15.65
CA TRP A 31 -10.25 -1.26 14.95
C TRP A 31 -11.31 -2.15 14.27
N MET A 32 -10.90 -3.24 13.61
CA MET A 32 -11.82 -4.21 13.00
C MET A 32 -12.72 -4.90 14.03
N GLU A 33 -12.20 -5.27 15.19
CA GLU A 33 -13.01 -5.84 16.27
C GLU A 33 -14.16 -4.90 16.68
N ASN A 34 -13.88 -3.61 16.79
CA ASN A 34 -14.84 -2.61 17.25
C ASN A 34 -15.83 -2.16 16.16
N HIS A 35 -15.46 -2.22 14.88
CA HIS A 35 -16.23 -1.59 13.80
C HIS A 35 -16.84 -2.59 12.79
N SER A 36 -16.38 -3.85 12.75
CA SER A 36 -16.81 -4.81 11.73
C SER A 36 -18.32 -5.06 11.69
N GLY A 37 -19.00 -5.03 12.85
CA GLY A 37 -20.46 -5.19 12.94
C GLY A 37 -21.20 -4.08 12.20
N ALA A 38 -20.88 -2.83 12.50
CA ALA A 38 -21.48 -1.65 11.86
C ALA A 38 -21.14 -1.58 10.36
N LEU A 39 -19.88 -1.93 9.99
CA LEU A 39 -19.45 -1.95 8.59
C LEU A 39 -20.21 -2.98 7.76
N ARG A 40 -20.47 -4.19 8.29
CA ARG A 40 -21.27 -5.23 7.61
C ARG A 40 -22.70 -4.81 7.36
N GLN A 41 -23.29 -4.04 8.27
CA GLN A 41 -24.63 -3.50 8.10
C GLN A 41 -24.64 -2.40 7.05
N ARG A 42 -23.68 -1.50 7.10
CA ARG A 42 -23.58 -0.34 6.19
C ARG A 42 -23.15 -0.72 4.78
N PHE A 43 -22.25 -1.70 4.63
CA PHE A 43 -21.67 -2.14 3.37
C PHE A 43 -21.85 -3.66 3.16
N PRO A 44 -23.08 -4.15 2.96
CA PRO A 44 -23.35 -5.60 2.91
C PRO A 44 -22.63 -6.32 1.78
N ARG A 45 -22.30 -5.62 0.68
CA ARG A 45 -21.52 -6.19 -0.45
C ARG A 45 -20.06 -6.44 -0.11
N LEU A 46 -19.52 -5.78 0.91
CA LEU A 46 -18.14 -5.93 1.34
C LEU A 46 -17.96 -6.97 2.47
N ARG A 47 -19.03 -7.67 2.89
CA ARG A 47 -18.95 -8.67 3.95
C ARG A 47 -17.82 -9.68 3.77
N PRO A 48 -17.60 -10.32 2.59
CA PRO A 48 -16.53 -11.29 2.43
C PRO A 48 -15.13 -10.69 2.68
N LEU A 49 -14.92 -9.44 2.26
CA LEU A 49 -13.67 -8.72 2.51
C LEU A 49 -13.52 -8.40 4.00
N LEU A 50 -14.56 -7.86 4.64
CA LEU A 50 -14.56 -7.52 6.06
C LEU A 50 -14.30 -8.75 6.94
N ASP A 51 -14.90 -9.90 6.60
CA ASP A 51 -14.69 -11.17 7.31
C ASP A 51 -13.25 -11.66 7.17
N ARG A 52 -12.62 -11.46 6.00
CA ARG A 52 -11.22 -11.77 5.79
C ARG A 52 -10.31 -10.86 6.62
N LEU A 53 -10.53 -9.55 6.58
CA LEU A 53 -9.74 -8.58 7.33
C LEU A 53 -9.86 -8.79 8.84
N GLN A 54 -11.04 -9.17 9.35
CA GLN A 54 -11.24 -9.47 10.76
C GLN A 54 -10.45 -10.69 11.25
N ARG A 55 -10.12 -11.64 10.38
CA ARG A 55 -9.29 -12.82 10.73
C ARG A 55 -7.82 -12.47 10.92
N LEU A 56 -7.36 -11.34 10.38
CA LEU A 56 -5.98 -10.91 10.49
C LEU A 56 -5.72 -10.37 11.90
N ASN A 57 -5.02 -11.15 12.71
CA ASN A 57 -4.46 -10.64 13.96
C ASN A 57 -3.23 -9.77 13.66
N THR A 58 -2.79 -8.99 14.65
CA THR A 58 -1.64 -8.07 14.50
C THR A 58 -0.38 -8.75 13.97
N LYS A 59 -0.09 -10.00 14.39
CA LYS A 59 1.09 -10.75 13.92
C LYS A 59 0.97 -11.14 12.44
N ALA A 60 -0.21 -11.62 12.03
CA ALA A 60 -0.47 -11.98 10.63
C ALA A 60 -0.39 -10.76 9.72
N PHE A 61 -0.91 -9.61 10.17
CA PHE A 61 -0.85 -8.36 9.45
C PHE A 61 0.60 -7.85 9.34
N ALA A 62 1.36 -7.86 10.46
CA ALA A 62 2.78 -7.46 10.45
C ALA A 62 3.65 -8.33 9.52
N LEU A 63 3.38 -9.63 9.43
CA LEU A 63 4.08 -10.52 8.49
C LEU A 63 3.73 -10.20 7.03
N ALA A 64 2.47 -9.83 6.75
CA ALA A 64 2.06 -9.38 5.42
C ALA A 64 2.76 -8.06 5.05
N ALA A 65 2.75 -7.08 5.94
CA ALA A 65 3.45 -5.80 5.76
C ALA A 65 4.96 -5.99 5.54
N LEU A 66 5.59 -6.92 6.25
CA LEU A 66 7.00 -7.24 6.07
C LEU A 66 7.29 -7.82 4.69
N GLU A 67 6.42 -8.69 4.17
CA GLU A 67 6.54 -9.27 2.83
C GLU A 67 6.48 -8.16 1.76
N GLU A 68 5.49 -7.28 1.83
CA GLU A 68 5.33 -6.15 0.91
C GLU A 68 6.50 -5.16 1.00
N PHE A 69 7.01 -4.91 2.19
CA PHE A 69 8.20 -4.09 2.40
C PHE A 69 9.44 -4.67 1.71
N ILE A 70 9.63 -6.00 1.78
CA ILE A 70 10.73 -6.68 1.07
C ILE A 70 10.60 -6.49 -0.45
N VAL A 71 9.39 -6.61 -0.99
CA VAL A 71 9.14 -6.36 -2.43
C VAL A 71 9.55 -4.94 -2.82
N LEU A 72 9.19 -3.93 -2.02
CA LEU A 72 9.58 -2.54 -2.26
C LEU A 72 11.09 -2.31 -2.13
N LEU A 73 11.74 -2.93 -1.15
CA LEU A 73 13.20 -2.86 -1.00
C LEU A 73 13.91 -3.47 -2.20
N CYS A 74 13.44 -4.63 -2.68
CA CYS A 74 14.00 -5.27 -3.88
C CYS A 74 13.83 -4.38 -5.12
N ALA A 75 12.65 -3.80 -5.34
CA ALA A 75 12.41 -2.90 -6.46
C ALA A 75 13.29 -1.65 -6.38
N THR A 76 13.44 -1.07 -5.18
CA THR A 76 14.33 0.07 -4.92
C THR A 76 15.79 -0.29 -5.21
N ALA A 77 16.26 -1.45 -4.74
CA ALA A 77 17.63 -1.93 -5.01
C ALA A 77 17.88 -2.15 -6.51
N CYS A 78 16.90 -2.69 -7.24
CA CYS A 78 17.00 -2.85 -8.69
C CYS A 78 17.16 -1.51 -9.43
N VAL A 79 16.44 -0.45 -8.99
CA VAL A 79 16.60 0.90 -9.56
C VAL A 79 18.00 1.44 -9.28
N LEU A 80 18.51 1.28 -8.05
CA LEU A 80 19.84 1.74 -7.66
C LEU A 80 20.96 0.98 -8.37
N ALA A 81 20.71 -0.27 -8.74
CA ALA A 81 21.63 -1.11 -9.51
C ALA A 81 21.49 -0.94 -11.04
N ASP A 82 20.69 0.02 -11.50
CA ASP A 82 20.42 0.30 -12.91
C ASP A 82 19.96 -0.92 -13.72
N VAL A 83 19.15 -1.78 -13.09
CA VAL A 83 18.59 -2.96 -13.75
C VAL A 83 17.59 -2.52 -14.84
N PRO A 84 17.61 -3.10 -16.05
CA PRO A 84 16.65 -2.76 -17.10
C PRO A 84 15.20 -2.87 -16.62
N PHE A 85 14.37 -1.88 -16.96
CA PHE A 85 12.95 -1.76 -16.57
C PHE A 85 12.67 -1.61 -15.07
N ALA A 86 13.70 -1.50 -14.21
CA ALA A 86 13.51 -1.33 -12.77
C ALA A 86 12.78 -0.04 -12.44
N LEU A 87 13.01 1.04 -13.18
CA LEU A 87 12.33 2.31 -12.97
C LEU A 87 10.81 2.20 -13.27
N GLU A 88 10.42 1.46 -14.30
CA GLU A 88 9.02 1.18 -14.64
C GLU A 88 8.35 0.33 -13.55
N LEU A 89 9.02 -0.71 -13.08
CA LEU A 89 8.52 -1.52 -11.98
C LEU A 89 8.33 -0.69 -10.71
N TRP A 90 9.34 0.10 -10.35
CA TRP A 90 9.27 0.99 -9.20
C TRP A 90 8.14 2.03 -9.35
N ALA A 91 8.00 2.63 -10.55
CA ALA A 91 6.92 3.59 -10.81
C ALA A 91 5.54 2.94 -10.70
N ALA A 92 5.36 1.69 -11.15
CA ALA A 92 4.12 0.94 -10.98
C ALA A 92 3.79 0.74 -9.49
N LEU A 93 4.77 0.35 -8.66
CA LEU A 93 4.60 0.20 -7.22
C LEU A 93 4.34 1.54 -6.52
N PHE A 94 5.03 2.61 -6.93
CA PHE A 94 4.78 3.96 -6.41
C PHE A 94 3.37 4.46 -6.71
N LEU A 95 2.88 4.25 -7.94
CA LEU A 95 1.52 4.64 -8.34
C LEU A 95 0.47 3.79 -7.59
N ALA A 96 0.74 2.49 -7.39
CA ALA A 96 -0.11 1.62 -6.59
C ALA A 96 -0.16 2.06 -5.12
N PHE A 97 0.98 2.40 -4.51
CA PHE A 97 1.04 2.97 -3.16
C PHE A 97 0.30 4.31 -3.07
N SER A 98 0.46 5.19 -4.07
CA SER A 98 -0.28 6.46 -4.12
C SER A 98 -1.79 6.25 -4.18
N LEU A 99 -2.25 5.26 -4.96
CA LEU A 99 -3.66 4.85 -5.00
C LEU A 99 -4.11 4.29 -3.65
N HIS A 100 -3.30 3.48 -2.99
CA HIS A 100 -3.58 2.94 -1.65
C HIS A 100 -3.78 4.06 -0.62
N VAL A 101 -2.91 5.05 -0.59
CA VAL A 101 -3.07 6.27 0.22
C VAL A 101 -4.40 6.98 -0.05
N LEU A 102 -4.77 7.15 -1.33
CA LEU A 102 -6.07 7.74 -1.71
C LEU A 102 -7.26 6.87 -1.27
N LEU A 103 -7.13 5.55 -1.29
CA LEU A 103 -8.17 4.64 -0.81
C LEU A 103 -8.47 4.83 0.67
N HIS A 104 -7.47 5.04 1.53
CA HIS A 104 -7.70 5.32 2.96
C HIS A 104 -8.45 6.64 3.16
N LEU A 105 -8.14 7.69 2.40
CA LEU A 105 -8.88 8.94 2.43
C LEU A 105 -10.35 8.72 1.99
N GLY A 106 -10.56 7.96 0.91
CA GLY A 106 -11.90 7.59 0.44
C GLY A 106 -12.66 6.73 1.45
N GLN A 107 -12.01 5.79 2.10
CA GLN A 107 -12.59 4.96 3.17
C GLN A 107 -13.02 5.80 4.36
N ALA A 108 -12.18 6.75 4.81
CA ALA A 108 -12.50 7.64 5.93
C ALA A 108 -13.73 8.48 5.62
N LEU A 109 -13.86 9.00 4.40
CA LEU A 109 -15.06 9.72 3.94
C LEU A 109 -16.29 8.80 3.90
N ALA A 110 -16.14 7.57 3.37
CA ALA A 110 -17.22 6.60 3.30
C ALA A 110 -17.69 6.14 4.68
N VAL A 111 -16.77 5.91 5.62
CA VAL A 111 -17.05 5.51 7.01
C VAL A 111 -17.52 6.71 7.84
N ARG A 112 -17.17 7.93 7.43
CA ARG A 112 -17.35 9.20 8.16
C ARG A 112 -16.60 9.19 9.50
N GLY A 113 -15.37 8.72 9.49
CA GLY A 113 -14.56 8.61 10.69
C GLY A 113 -13.17 8.07 10.40
N TYR A 114 -12.42 7.85 11.47
CA TYR A 114 -11.09 7.28 11.39
C TYR A 114 -11.12 5.86 10.82
N VAL A 115 -10.15 5.56 9.96
CA VAL A 115 -9.81 4.21 9.50
C VAL A 115 -8.31 4.00 9.68
N PRO A 116 -7.81 2.77 9.89
CA PRO A 116 -6.37 2.49 9.92
C PRO A 116 -5.67 3.01 8.67
N GLY A 117 -4.47 3.56 8.83
CA GLY A 117 -3.72 4.19 7.74
C GLY A 117 -4.14 5.61 7.37
N LEU A 118 -5.19 6.18 7.99
CA LEU A 118 -5.68 7.52 7.63
C LEU A 118 -4.68 8.63 7.95
N VAL A 119 -4.09 8.61 9.14
CA VAL A 119 -3.20 9.70 9.59
C VAL A 119 -1.97 9.76 8.69
N THR A 120 -1.34 8.62 8.48
CA THR A 120 -0.16 8.52 7.60
C THR A 120 -0.53 8.78 6.14
N SER A 121 -1.74 8.42 5.67
CA SER A 121 -2.21 8.78 4.33
C SER A 121 -2.31 10.30 4.14
N ILE A 122 -2.81 11.04 5.13
CA ILE A 122 -2.83 12.50 5.08
C ILE A 122 -1.40 13.05 5.03
N LEU A 123 -0.50 12.55 5.89
CA LEU A 123 0.89 13.00 5.95
C LEU A 123 1.67 12.67 4.68
N LEU A 124 1.39 11.55 4.03
CA LEU A 124 2.11 11.07 2.84
C LEU A 124 1.49 11.57 1.52
N SER A 125 0.29 12.15 1.55
CA SER A 125 -0.36 12.70 0.34
C SER A 125 0.51 13.72 -0.42
N PRO A 126 1.25 14.67 0.23
CA PRO A 126 2.16 15.55 -0.47
C PRO A 126 3.31 14.81 -1.18
N PHE A 127 3.87 13.77 -0.56
CA PHE A 127 4.89 12.92 -1.16
C PHE A 127 4.35 12.16 -2.38
N ALA A 128 3.16 11.57 -2.26
CA ALA A 128 2.48 10.89 -3.36
C ALA A 128 2.21 11.84 -4.55
N ALA A 129 1.68 13.04 -4.28
CA ALA A 129 1.41 14.05 -5.30
C ALA A 129 2.70 14.52 -5.99
N TYR A 130 3.76 14.79 -5.22
CA TYR A 130 5.05 15.19 -5.77
C TYR A 130 5.67 14.09 -6.64
N GLY A 131 5.61 12.84 -6.22
CA GLY A 131 6.14 11.71 -6.99
C GLY A 131 5.37 11.47 -8.30
N ILE A 132 4.02 11.57 -8.27
CA ILE A 132 3.20 11.50 -9.47
C ILE A 132 3.60 12.61 -10.45
N PHE A 133 3.77 13.85 -9.95
CA PHE A 133 4.25 14.97 -10.76
C PHE A 133 5.62 14.65 -11.40
N CYS A 134 6.59 14.20 -10.62
CA CYS A 134 7.93 13.87 -11.16
C CYS A 134 7.89 12.74 -12.20
N ILE A 135 7.07 11.70 -11.98
CA ILE A 135 6.88 10.61 -12.95
C ILE A 135 6.26 11.16 -14.24
N SER A 136 5.31 12.10 -14.16
CA SER A 136 4.65 12.71 -15.32
C SER A 136 5.60 13.52 -16.21
N LEU A 137 6.74 13.98 -15.69
CA LEU A 137 7.77 14.68 -16.47
C LEU A 137 8.60 13.75 -17.36
N VAL A 138 8.61 12.44 -17.06
CA VAL A 138 9.49 11.47 -17.74
C VAL A 138 8.73 10.32 -18.43
N MET A 139 7.43 10.19 -18.13
CA MET A 139 6.58 9.15 -18.71
C MET A 139 5.31 9.75 -19.33
N SER A 140 4.89 9.21 -20.47
CA SER A 140 3.63 9.62 -21.10
C SER A 140 2.41 9.26 -20.23
N PRO A 141 1.29 10.01 -20.33
CA PRO A 141 0.07 9.71 -19.57
C PRO A 141 -0.45 8.28 -19.80
N LEU A 142 -0.36 7.77 -21.03
CA LEU A 142 -0.76 6.39 -21.34
C LEU A 142 0.11 5.36 -20.63
N LYS A 143 1.45 5.58 -20.59
CA LYS A 143 2.38 4.72 -19.87
C LYS A 143 2.10 4.76 -18.37
N MET A 144 1.88 5.94 -17.80
CA MET A 144 1.52 6.09 -16.39
C MET A 144 0.22 5.36 -16.06
N PHE A 145 -0.81 5.49 -16.89
CA PHE A 145 -2.07 4.78 -16.71
C PHE A 145 -1.87 3.25 -16.74
N ALA A 146 -1.13 2.74 -17.71
CA ALA A 146 -0.82 1.31 -17.80
C ALA A 146 -0.06 0.81 -16.57
N LEU A 147 0.96 1.57 -16.10
CA LEU A 147 1.71 1.23 -14.89
C LEU A 147 0.86 1.33 -13.62
N ALA A 148 -0.06 2.29 -13.52
CA ALA A 148 -0.98 2.39 -12.38
C ALA A 148 -1.94 1.19 -12.33
N VAL A 149 -2.49 0.77 -13.48
CA VAL A 149 -3.37 -0.40 -13.56
C VAL A 149 -2.62 -1.69 -13.23
N THR A 150 -1.44 -1.90 -13.82
CA THR A 150 -0.63 -3.10 -13.56
C THR A 150 -0.11 -3.13 -12.12
N GLY A 151 0.34 -2.00 -11.59
CA GLY A 151 0.75 -1.87 -10.19
C GLY A 151 -0.40 -2.12 -9.21
N ALA A 152 -1.58 -1.57 -9.47
CA ALA A 152 -2.78 -1.81 -8.65
C ALA A 152 -3.21 -3.29 -8.69
N ALA A 153 -3.17 -3.93 -9.86
CA ALA A 153 -3.47 -5.36 -9.99
C ALA A 153 -2.42 -6.22 -9.24
N PHE A 154 -1.14 -5.89 -9.40
CA PHE A 154 -0.06 -6.54 -8.66
C PHE A 154 -0.25 -6.38 -7.15
N LEU A 155 -0.47 -5.15 -6.66
CA LEU A 155 -0.71 -4.87 -5.24
C LEU A 155 -1.89 -5.69 -4.69
N ALA A 156 -3.02 -5.71 -5.41
CA ALA A 156 -4.19 -6.48 -4.99
C ALA A 156 -3.91 -7.99 -4.88
N LEU A 157 -3.20 -8.56 -5.84
CA LEU A 157 -2.82 -9.98 -5.82
C LEU A 157 -1.78 -10.26 -4.73
N ASN A 158 -0.78 -9.39 -4.59
CA ASN A 158 0.25 -9.50 -3.56
C ASN A 158 -0.35 -9.40 -2.15
N LEU A 159 -1.24 -8.45 -1.91
CA LEU A 159 -1.95 -8.29 -0.63
C LEU A 159 -2.77 -9.55 -0.28
N LEU A 160 -3.43 -10.17 -1.27
CA LEU A 160 -4.12 -11.44 -1.07
C LEU A 160 -3.16 -12.56 -0.66
N PHE A 161 -1.99 -12.63 -1.29
CA PHE A 161 -0.95 -13.60 -0.97
C PHE A 161 -0.32 -13.32 0.41
N ALA A 162 0.08 -12.07 0.68
CA ALA A 162 0.69 -11.65 1.94
C ALA A 162 -0.22 -11.93 3.14
N HIS A 163 -1.52 -11.59 3.04
CA HIS A 163 -2.50 -11.93 4.07
C HIS A 163 -2.67 -13.45 4.26
N TRP A 164 -2.72 -14.22 3.17
CA TRP A 164 -2.77 -15.68 3.27
C TRP A 164 -1.52 -16.23 3.96
N LEU A 165 -0.33 -15.74 3.60
CA LEU A 165 0.94 -16.15 4.20
C LEU A 165 0.99 -15.81 5.69
N GLY A 166 0.62 -14.59 6.06
CA GLY A 166 0.54 -14.13 7.45
C GLY A 166 -0.37 -15.02 8.29
N LEU A 167 -1.58 -15.31 7.81
CA LEU A 167 -2.52 -16.22 8.49
C LEU A 167 -1.95 -17.62 8.61
N LYS A 168 -1.37 -18.18 7.53
CA LYS A 168 -0.79 -19.53 7.53
C LYS A 168 0.35 -19.69 8.52
N LEU A 169 1.22 -18.68 8.63
CA LEU A 169 2.37 -18.72 9.52
C LEU A 169 1.98 -18.53 11.00
N THR A 170 0.90 -17.81 11.26
CA THR A 170 0.43 -17.55 12.64
C THR A 170 -0.58 -18.58 13.17
N SER A 171 -1.23 -19.36 12.29
CA SER A 171 -2.20 -20.39 12.68
C SER A 171 -1.57 -21.71 13.17
N ARG A 172 -0.26 -21.87 13.07
CA ARG A 172 0.49 -23.10 13.45
C ARG A 172 0.94 -23.16 14.91
N ARG A 173 0.31 -22.35 15.80
CA ARG A 173 0.61 -22.40 17.23
C ARG A 173 -0.62 -22.70 18.05
#